data_e1eea98534bf344cebc938adf824c8c2
#
_entry.id   e1eea98534bf344cebc938adf824c8c2
#
_cell.length_a   1.000
_cell.length_b   1.000
_cell.length_c   1.000
_cell.angle_alpha   90.00
_cell.angle_beta   90.00
_cell.angle_gamma   90.00
#
_symmetry.space_group_name_H-M   'P 1'
#
loop_
_entity.id
_entity.type
_entity.pdbx_description
1 polymer ?
#
loop_
_entity_poly.entity_id
_entity_poly.type
_entity_poly.pdbx_seq_one_letter_code
_entity_poly.pdbx_strand_id
1 'polypeptide(L)'
;MNISTRFAVAIHILTLIDSNKEGKSTSEWIAVSVNTNPVVIRRITGMLHKAGLVEVRPGVAGAKLTRSPAEITLLQIYRAVNAVEADSLFSIHEHPNPSCPVGQNIAGAIIPVFSLAQQAMENVLQEVTLDQIVNQIPVS
;
A
#
# COMPACT_ATOMS: atom_id res chain seq x y z
N MET A 1 6.14 -10.35 -4.73
CA MET A 1 6.33 -9.10 -3.96
C MET A 1 5.50 -9.19 -2.68
N ASN A 2 6.11 -8.97 -1.55
CA ASN A 2 5.38 -9.03 -0.27
C ASN A 2 4.58 -7.76 -0.01
N ILE A 3 3.75 -7.78 1.03
CA ILE A 3 2.85 -6.68 1.36
C ILE A 3 3.61 -5.38 1.64
N SER A 4 4.67 -5.44 2.44
CA SER A 4 5.40 -4.23 2.82
C SER A 4 6.15 -3.61 1.63
N THR A 5 6.68 -4.41 0.72
CA THR A 5 7.31 -3.92 -0.49
C THR A 5 6.29 -3.28 -1.43
N ARG A 6 5.14 -3.93 -1.60
CA ARG A 6 4.05 -3.39 -2.43
C ARG A 6 3.53 -2.07 -1.87
N PHE A 7 3.41 -1.97 -0.55
CA PHE A 7 3.01 -0.75 0.13
C PHE A 7 4.03 0.37 -0.10
N ALA A 8 5.32 0.08 0.05
CA ALA A 8 6.39 1.05 -0.21
C ALA A 8 6.38 1.54 -1.66
N VAL A 9 6.19 0.64 -2.61
CA VAL A 9 6.10 1.00 -4.03
C VAL A 9 4.88 1.89 -4.28
N ALA A 10 3.75 1.59 -3.66
CA ALA A 10 2.54 2.41 -3.81
C ALA A 10 2.75 3.84 -3.30
N ILE A 11 3.40 4.00 -2.16
CA ILE A 11 3.75 5.32 -1.62
C ILE A 11 4.69 6.05 -2.59
N HIS A 12 5.68 5.34 -3.12
CA HIS A 12 6.64 5.89 -4.08
C HIS A 12 5.92 6.39 -5.36
N ILE A 13 5.01 5.58 -5.89
CA ILE A 13 4.20 5.96 -7.07
C ILE A 13 3.44 7.25 -6.81
N LEU A 14 2.72 7.32 -5.70
CA LEU A 14 1.90 8.50 -5.38
C LEU A 14 2.76 9.75 -5.14
N THR A 15 3.93 9.59 -4.53
CA THR A 15 4.86 10.69 -4.32
C THR A 15 5.37 11.24 -5.67
N LEU A 16 5.70 10.36 -6.61
CA LEU A 16 6.13 10.78 -7.94
C LEU A 16 5.01 11.49 -8.70
N ILE A 17 3.79 10.97 -8.63
CA ILE A 17 2.64 11.60 -9.30
C ILE A 17 2.42 12.99 -8.72
N ASP A 18 2.51 13.15 -7.40
CA ASP A 18 2.36 14.45 -6.77
C ASP A 18 3.44 15.43 -7.20
N SER A 19 4.69 14.98 -7.29
CA SER A 19 5.82 15.85 -7.66
C SER A 19 5.81 16.23 -9.14
N ASN A 20 5.13 15.47 -9.99
CA ASN A 20 5.13 15.66 -11.45
C ASN A 20 3.82 16.27 -11.93
N LYS A 21 3.45 17.43 -11.40
CA LYS A 21 2.12 18.03 -11.63
C LYS A 21 1.86 18.45 -13.06
N GLU A 22 2.89 18.85 -13.79
CA GLU A 22 2.77 19.33 -15.17
C GLU A 22 3.11 18.27 -16.20
N GLY A 23 3.70 17.17 -15.78
CA GLY A 23 4.13 16.10 -16.67
C GLY A 23 3.14 14.94 -16.71
N LYS A 24 3.45 13.98 -17.56
CA LYS A 24 2.69 12.73 -17.65
C LYS A 24 3.38 11.67 -16.81
N SER A 25 2.70 11.21 -15.76
CA SER A 25 3.23 10.17 -14.88
C SER A 25 2.88 8.81 -15.46
N THR A 26 3.58 8.42 -16.52
CA THR A 26 3.39 7.13 -17.18
C THR A 26 4.01 6.01 -16.37
N SER A 27 3.57 4.77 -16.62
CA SER A 27 4.15 3.60 -15.96
C SER A 27 5.64 3.46 -16.27
N GLU A 28 6.04 3.77 -17.49
CA GLU A 28 7.44 3.73 -17.92
C GLU A 28 8.29 4.75 -17.15
N TRP A 29 7.79 5.96 -17.01
CA TRP A 29 8.49 7.02 -16.28
C TRP A 29 8.63 6.67 -14.79
N ILE A 30 7.55 6.20 -14.19
CA ILE A 30 7.54 5.80 -12.77
C ILE A 30 8.48 4.62 -12.54
N ALA A 31 8.47 3.64 -13.45
CA ALA A 31 9.27 2.43 -13.34
C ALA A 31 10.77 2.72 -13.24
N VAL A 32 11.23 3.77 -13.90
CA VAL A 32 12.63 4.18 -13.83
C VAL A 32 13.00 4.61 -12.40
N SER A 33 12.17 5.43 -11.77
CA SER A 33 12.43 5.89 -10.40
C SER A 33 12.32 4.76 -9.37
N VAL A 34 11.30 3.91 -9.52
CA VAL A 34 11.10 2.77 -8.61
C VAL A 34 12.14 1.66 -8.85
N ASN A 35 12.75 1.67 -10.02
CA ASN A 35 13.72 0.64 -10.46
C ASN A 35 13.07 -0.74 -10.57
N THR A 36 11.95 -0.78 -11.27
CA THR A 36 11.21 -2.01 -11.55
C THR A 36 10.66 -1.93 -12.99
N ASN A 37 9.95 -2.96 -13.41
CA ASN A 37 9.38 -2.94 -14.77
C ASN A 37 7.99 -2.27 -14.77
N PRO A 38 7.57 -1.71 -15.92
CA PRO A 38 6.29 -1.01 -16.02
C PRO A 38 5.06 -1.87 -15.72
N VAL A 39 5.14 -3.19 -15.89
CA VAL A 39 4.02 -4.10 -15.61
C VAL A 39 3.67 -4.08 -14.12
N VAL A 40 4.69 -4.09 -13.25
CA VAL A 40 4.50 -3.99 -11.81
C VAL A 40 3.85 -2.65 -11.45
N ILE A 41 4.32 -1.57 -12.05
CA ILE A 41 3.78 -0.23 -11.82
C ILE A 41 2.30 -0.17 -12.25
N ARG A 42 1.98 -0.67 -13.44
CA ARG A 42 0.58 -0.68 -13.93
C ARG A 42 -0.33 -1.45 -12.99
N ARG A 43 0.13 -2.58 -12.47
CA ARG A 43 -0.67 -3.39 -11.55
C ARG A 43 -0.95 -2.66 -10.24
N ILE A 44 0.07 -2.05 -9.64
CA ILE A 44 -0.11 -1.32 -8.38
C ILE A 44 -0.91 -0.04 -8.60
N THR A 45 -0.67 0.67 -9.69
CA THR A 45 -1.47 1.85 -10.06
C THR A 45 -2.94 1.48 -10.25
N GLY A 46 -3.21 0.31 -10.83
CA GLY A 46 -4.56 -0.22 -10.95
C GLY A 46 -5.24 -0.44 -9.61
N MET A 47 -4.50 -0.93 -8.62
CA MET A 47 -5.03 -1.07 -7.26
C MET A 47 -5.35 0.29 -6.63
N LEU A 48 -4.48 1.27 -6.82
CA LEU A 48 -4.69 2.64 -6.34
C LEU A 48 -5.86 3.30 -7.04
N HIS A 49 -6.02 3.07 -8.33
CA HIS A 49 -7.16 3.58 -9.10
C HIS A 49 -8.48 2.96 -8.60
N LYS A 50 -8.51 1.66 -8.39
CA LYS A 50 -9.69 0.97 -7.88
C LYS A 50 -10.10 1.49 -6.50
N ALA A 51 -9.12 1.89 -5.69
CA ALA A 51 -9.37 2.48 -4.37
C ALA A 51 -9.75 3.97 -4.43
N GLY A 52 -9.72 4.58 -5.61
CA GLY A 52 -10.10 5.98 -5.80
C GLY A 52 -9.01 6.99 -5.46
N LEU A 53 -7.76 6.56 -5.35
CA LEU A 53 -6.65 7.45 -4.99
C LEU A 53 -5.99 8.09 -6.20
N VAL A 54 -6.07 7.47 -7.36
CA VAL A 54 -5.57 8.04 -8.61
C VAL A 54 -6.66 7.98 -9.68
N GLU A 55 -6.53 8.86 -10.66
CA GLU A 55 -7.40 8.93 -11.83
C GLU A 55 -6.59 8.52 -13.05
N VAL A 56 -7.15 7.60 -13.83
CA VAL A 56 -6.58 7.15 -15.11
C VAL A 56 -7.68 7.28 -16.15
N ARG A 57 -7.40 8.01 -17.24
CA ARG A 57 -8.39 8.25 -18.31
C ARG A 57 -8.01 7.46 -19.56
N PRO A 58 -8.99 6.78 -20.21
CA PRO A 58 -8.74 6.10 -21.47
C PRO A 58 -8.20 7.08 -22.52
N GLY A 59 -7.16 6.65 -23.24
CA GLY A 59 -6.55 7.46 -24.29
C GLY A 59 -5.67 8.61 -23.80
N VAL A 60 -5.57 8.81 -22.48
CA VAL A 60 -4.70 9.82 -21.87
C VAL A 60 -3.61 9.10 -21.10
N ALA A 61 -2.35 9.36 -21.47
CA ALA A 61 -1.22 8.75 -20.78
C ALA A 61 -0.99 9.37 -19.40
N GLY A 62 -0.68 8.52 -18.43
CA GLY A 62 -0.30 8.93 -17.09
C GLY A 62 -1.47 8.97 -16.13
N ALA A 63 -1.13 8.94 -14.84
CA ALA A 63 -2.09 8.97 -13.74
C ALA A 63 -1.98 10.31 -12.98
N LYS A 64 -3.06 10.69 -12.31
CA LYS A 64 -3.09 11.89 -11.47
C LYS A 64 -3.74 11.56 -10.14
N LEU A 65 -3.34 12.27 -9.08
CA LEU A 65 -4.01 12.15 -7.79
C LEU A 65 -5.44 12.66 -7.87
N THR A 66 -6.36 12.01 -7.17
CA THR A 66 -7.76 12.43 -7.11
C THR A 66 -8.00 13.48 -6.03
N ARG A 67 -7.05 13.64 -5.12
CA ARG A 67 -7.13 14.58 -4.00
C ARG A 67 -5.73 15.01 -3.59
N SER A 68 -5.63 16.02 -2.73
CA SER A 68 -4.33 16.50 -2.29
C SER A 68 -3.63 15.46 -1.40
N PRO A 69 -2.29 15.45 -1.36
CA PRO A 69 -1.56 14.52 -0.49
C PRO A 69 -1.93 14.64 0.99
N ALA A 70 -2.35 15.82 1.43
CA ALA A 70 -2.78 16.03 2.82
C ALA A 70 -4.09 15.29 3.15
N GLU A 71 -4.84 14.90 2.12
CA GLU A 71 -6.11 14.17 2.26
C GLU A 71 -5.98 12.67 2.03
N ILE A 72 -4.76 12.18 1.83
CA ILE A 72 -4.49 10.76 1.63
C ILE A 72 -3.70 10.26 2.84
N THR A 73 -4.29 9.32 3.60
CA THR A 73 -3.59 8.69 4.73
C THR A 73 -2.81 7.48 4.24
N LEU A 74 -1.76 7.12 4.97
CA LEU A 74 -1.02 5.90 4.67
C LEU A 74 -1.89 4.66 4.84
N LEU A 75 -2.89 4.72 5.73
CA LEU A 75 -3.84 3.62 5.90
C LEU A 75 -4.65 3.38 4.63
N GLN A 76 -5.10 4.44 3.96
CA GLN A 76 -5.82 4.31 2.69
C GLN A 76 -4.96 3.65 1.63
N ILE A 77 -3.67 3.99 1.56
CA ILE A 77 -2.73 3.40 0.62
C ILE A 77 -2.51 1.92 0.96
N TYR A 78 -2.30 1.61 2.24
CA TYR A 78 -2.12 0.24 2.71
C TYR A 78 -3.31 -0.64 2.32
N ARG A 79 -4.51 -0.17 2.59
CA ARG A 79 -5.74 -0.90 2.26
C ARG A 79 -5.94 -1.07 0.76
N ALA A 80 -5.54 -0.08 -0.03
CA ALA A 80 -5.65 -0.14 -1.49
C ALA A 80 -4.86 -1.31 -2.07
N VAL A 81 -3.64 -1.51 -1.60
CA VAL A 81 -2.76 -2.55 -2.15
C VAL A 81 -2.95 -3.91 -1.49
N ASN A 82 -3.73 -3.99 -0.42
CA ASN A 82 -4.07 -5.23 0.25
C ASN A 82 -5.50 -5.70 -0.05
N ALA A 83 -6.27 -4.94 -0.85
CA ALA A 83 -7.67 -5.24 -1.09
C ALA A 83 -7.90 -6.57 -1.80
N VAL A 84 -6.91 -7.07 -2.55
CA VAL A 84 -7.01 -8.30 -3.33
C VAL A 84 -6.62 -9.51 -2.50
N GLU A 85 -5.84 -9.32 -1.45
CA GLU A 85 -5.38 -10.39 -0.58
C GLU A 85 -6.09 -10.28 0.77
N ALA A 86 -6.74 -11.36 1.19
CA ALA A 86 -7.43 -11.41 2.48
C ALA A 86 -6.45 -11.44 3.66
N ASP A 87 -5.16 -11.54 3.39
CA ASP A 87 -4.14 -11.69 4.41
C ASP A 87 -3.83 -10.38 5.09
N SER A 88 -3.97 -10.37 6.41
CA SER A 88 -3.42 -9.31 7.24
C SER A 88 -1.90 -9.51 7.34
N LEU A 89 -1.18 -8.47 7.77
CA LEU A 89 0.26 -8.56 8.01
C LEU A 89 0.57 -9.65 9.02
N PHE A 90 -0.31 -9.84 10.00
CA PHE A 90 -0.18 -10.84 11.05
C PHE A 90 -1.11 -12.01 10.75
N SER A 91 -0.53 -13.14 10.36
CA SER A 91 -1.29 -14.35 10.09
C SER A 91 -0.74 -15.50 10.92
N ILE A 92 -1.60 -16.48 11.17
CA ILE A 92 -1.22 -17.71 11.87
C ILE A 92 -1.01 -18.81 10.85
N HIS A 93 -0.22 -19.81 11.22
CA HIS A 93 -0.04 -21.00 10.40
C HIS A 93 -1.31 -21.84 10.41
N GLU A 94 -1.56 -22.52 9.31
CA GLU A 94 -2.74 -23.38 9.18
C GLU A 94 -2.46 -24.80 9.65
N HIS A 95 -3.51 -25.47 10.11
CA HIS A 95 -3.51 -26.89 10.44
C HIS A 95 -2.46 -27.31 11.47
N PRO A 96 -2.38 -26.65 12.65
CA PRO A 96 -1.57 -27.18 13.73
C PRO A 96 -2.12 -28.52 14.20
N ASN A 97 -1.25 -29.38 14.75
CA ASN A 97 -1.62 -30.71 15.17
C ASN A 97 -2.71 -30.69 16.26
N PRO A 98 -3.93 -31.18 15.97
CA PRO A 98 -5.03 -31.12 16.94
C PRO A 98 -4.85 -32.08 18.12
N SER A 99 -3.94 -33.04 18.03
CA SER A 99 -3.64 -33.98 19.11
C SER A 99 -2.66 -33.44 20.13
N CYS A 100 -1.98 -32.33 19.81
CA CYS A 100 -1.08 -31.66 20.73
C CYS A 100 -1.84 -30.59 21.50
N PRO A 101 -1.78 -30.51 22.83
CA PRO A 101 -2.46 -29.50 23.61
C PRO A 101 -2.07 -28.08 23.21
N VAL A 102 -0.82 -27.83 22.85
CA VAL A 102 -0.35 -26.56 22.36
C VAL A 102 -0.92 -26.27 20.96
N GLY A 103 -0.81 -27.24 20.04
CA GLY A 103 -1.35 -27.11 18.68
C GLY A 103 -2.85 -26.87 18.67
N GLN A 104 -3.57 -27.48 19.60
CA GLN A 104 -5.01 -27.34 19.72
C GLN A 104 -5.42 -25.92 20.16
N ASN A 105 -4.58 -25.23 20.94
CA ASN A 105 -4.94 -23.98 21.60
C ASN A 105 -4.14 -22.77 21.12
N ILE A 106 -3.10 -22.96 20.27
CA ILE A 106 -2.17 -21.88 19.90
C ILE A 106 -2.89 -20.71 19.20
N ALA A 107 -3.80 -21.01 18.28
CA ALA A 107 -4.50 -19.96 17.54
C ALA A 107 -5.30 -19.05 18.46
N GLY A 108 -6.02 -19.64 19.44
CA GLY A 108 -6.81 -18.87 20.40
C GLY A 108 -5.93 -17.98 21.30
N ALA A 109 -4.67 -18.37 21.49
CA ALA A 109 -3.73 -17.60 22.31
C ALA A 109 -3.11 -16.43 21.55
N ILE A 110 -2.80 -16.59 20.26
CA ILE A 110 -2.09 -15.56 19.50
C ILE A 110 -3.00 -14.63 18.67
N ILE A 111 -4.17 -15.10 18.22
CA ILE A 111 -5.09 -14.26 17.43
C ILE A 111 -5.41 -12.94 18.14
N PRO A 112 -5.77 -12.91 19.43
CA PRO A 112 -6.05 -11.62 20.09
C PRO A 112 -4.86 -10.66 20.08
N VAL A 113 -3.64 -11.18 20.25
CA VAL A 113 -2.41 -10.38 20.22
C VAL A 113 -2.16 -9.84 18.82
N PHE A 114 -2.32 -10.67 17.80
CA PHE A 114 -2.14 -10.26 16.40
C PHE A 114 -3.17 -9.22 16.01
N SER A 115 -4.42 -9.36 16.49
CA SER A 115 -5.47 -8.36 16.24
C SER A 115 -5.12 -7.01 16.85
N LEU A 116 -4.59 -7.00 18.06
CA LEU A 116 -4.15 -5.76 18.72
C LEU A 116 -2.97 -5.13 17.98
N ALA A 117 -2.01 -5.94 17.53
CA ALA A 117 -0.86 -5.46 16.78
C ALA A 117 -1.29 -4.86 15.44
N GLN A 118 -2.22 -5.50 14.73
CA GLN A 118 -2.78 -5.01 13.48
C GLN A 118 -3.49 -3.68 13.71
N GLN A 119 -4.29 -3.58 14.75
CA GLN A 119 -5.02 -2.35 15.09
C GLN A 119 -4.06 -1.21 15.42
N ALA A 120 -3.01 -1.49 16.19
CA ALA A 120 -2.00 -0.48 16.54
C ALA A 120 -1.28 0.04 15.30
N MET A 121 -0.92 -0.86 14.37
CA MET A 121 -0.31 -0.49 13.10
C MET A 121 -1.27 0.41 12.29
N GLU A 122 -2.53 0.02 12.18
CA GLU A 122 -3.52 0.79 11.42
C GLU A 122 -3.76 2.17 12.04
N ASN A 123 -3.73 2.28 13.37
CA ASN A 123 -3.86 3.56 14.04
C ASN A 123 -2.72 4.51 13.69
N VAL A 124 -1.49 4.01 13.63
CA VAL A 124 -0.34 4.81 13.21
C VAL A 124 -0.50 5.26 11.75
N LEU A 125 -0.86 4.34 10.86
CA LEU A 125 -1.01 4.65 9.44
C LEU A 125 -2.16 5.62 9.18
N GLN A 126 -3.19 5.61 10.01
CA GLN A 126 -4.32 6.54 9.92
C GLN A 126 -3.89 7.99 10.20
N GLU A 127 -2.89 8.19 11.03
CA GLU A 127 -2.46 9.53 11.46
C GLU A 127 -1.37 10.12 10.57
N VAL A 128 -0.78 9.35 9.67
CA VAL A 128 0.26 9.83 8.77
C VAL A 128 -0.34 10.03 7.38
N THR A 129 -0.15 11.22 6.82
CA THR A 129 -0.64 11.56 5.49
C THR A 129 0.49 11.57 4.47
N LEU A 130 0.13 11.44 3.19
CA LEU A 130 1.11 11.38 2.11
C LEU A 130 1.97 12.65 2.05
N ASP A 131 1.41 13.82 2.32
CA ASP A 131 2.17 15.07 2.31
C ASP A 131 3.30 15.07 3.35
N GLN A 132 3.11 14.40 4.49
CA GLN A 132 4.17 14.27 5.49
C GLN A 132 5.35 13.46 4.95
N ILE A 133 5.08 12.46 4.13
CA ILE A 133 6.13 11.67 3.47
C ILE A 133 6.81 12.51 2.39
N VAL A 134 6.02 13.18 1.55
CA VAL A 134 6.52 14.04 0.48
C VAL A 134 7.45 15.12 1.04
N ASN A 135 7.05 15.72 2.16
CA ASN A 135 7.82 16.80 2.79
C ASN A 135 9.14 16.34 3.42
N GLN A 136 9.30 15.04 3.66
CA GLN A 136 10.56 14.48 4.15
C GLN A 136 11.58 14.28 3.03
N ILE A 137 11.17 14.37 1.78
CA ILE A 137 12.03 14.09 0.63
C ILE A 137 12.52 15.42 0.08
N PRO A 138 13.83 15.69 0.15
CA PRO A 138 14.38 16.92 -0.43
C PRO A 138 14.31 16.83 -1.97
N VAL A 139 13.56 17.74 -2.58
CA VAL A 139 13.48 17.87 -4.03
C VAL A 139 14.10 19.20 -4.38
N SER A 140 15.24 19.11 -5.04
CA SER A 140 15.94 20.30 -5.52
C SER A 140 15.49 20.70 -6.91
#